data_d6dc18b07fa3a7cea6049bef1f67f579
#
_entry.id   d6dc18b07fa3a7cea6049bef1f67f579
#
_cell.length_a   1.000
_cell.length_b   1.000
_cell.length_c   1.000
_cell.angle_alpha   90.00
_cell.angle_beta   90.00
_cell.angle_gamma   90.00
#
_symmetry.space_group_name_H-M   'P 1'
#
loop_
_entity.id
_entity.type
_entity.pdbx_description
1 polymer ?
#
loop_
_entity_poly.entity_id
_entity_poly.type
_entity_poly.pdbx_seq_one_letter_code
_entity_poly.pdbx_strand_id
1 'polypeptide(L)'
;MTEFRKPQLTTRIRLPGGQDRLKQMILYVADQCAAAERFGLIKLNKILWKSDFDAFAARGIPVTGRDYQRLELGPAPKEMPPLYRDMLRNGLIRVETVDFGDDIVEKRTIPLVPFDLSLFSEDDIRFVDAAIAYYWTMTGTETSDDSHGIAWKTHNNGDPLPYELARLSDRPLPSEAQSRIASRARERGWKSQ
;
A
#
# COMPACT_ATOMS: atom_id res chain seq x y z
N MET A 1 -38.91 -0.31 -10.80
CA MET A 1 -37.98 -0.59 -9.71
C MET A 1 -36.58 -0.67 -10.31
N THR A 2 -35.75 0.34 -10.09
CA THR A 2 -34.37 0.36 -10.62
C THR A 2 -33.53 -0.52 -9.69
N GLU A 3 -33.09 -1.68 -10.18
CA GLU A 3 -32.17 -2.54 -9.44
C GLU A 3 -30.90 -1.73 -9.12
N PHE A 4 -30.63 -1.49 -7.86
CA PHE A 4 -29.36 -0.96 -7.39
C PHE A 4 -28.29 -2.01 -7.65
N ARG A 5 -27.60 -1.90 -8.77
CA ARG A 5 -26.39 -2.68 -9.03
C ARG A 5 -25.36 -2.32 -7.95
N LYS A 6 -24.99 -3.29 -7.09
CA LYS A 6 -23.87 -3.10 -6.17
C LYS A 6 -22.63 -2.68 -6.96
N PRO A 7 -21.94 -1.61 -6.55
CA PRO A 7 -20.71 -1.21 -7.23
C PRO A 7 -19.72 -2.38 -7.17
N GLN A 8 -19.17 -2.74 -8.32
CA GLN A 8 -18.14 -3.77 -8.40
C GLN A 8 -16.83 -3.15 -7.89
N LEU A 9 -16.33 -3.65 -6.77
CA LEU A 9 -15.08 -3.16 -6.16
C LEU A 9 -13.87 -3.72 -6.91
N THR A 10 -12.84 -2.91 -7.06
CA THR A 10 -11.66 -3.19 -7.88
C THR A 10 -10.49 -3.62 -7.00
N THR A 11 -10.12 -4.88 -7.03
CA THR A 11 -8.96 -5.39 -6.27
C THR A 11 -7.68 -5.39 -7.09
N ARG A 12 -7.79 -5.42 -8.44
CA ARG A 12 -6.66 -5.45 -9.38
C ARG A 12 -6.92 -4.54 -10.57
N ILE A 13 -5.91 -3.78 -10.95
CA ILE A 13 -5.90 -3.00 -12.20
C ILE A 13 -4.80 -3.53 -13.09
N ARG A 14 -5.16 -3.97 -14.30
CA ARG A 14 -4.20 -4.49 -15.27
C ARG A 14 -3.43 -3.32 -15.90
N LEU A 15 -2.14 -3.27 -15.63
CA LEU A 15 -1.21 -2.31 -16.20
C LEU A 15 -0.19 -3.05 -17.11
N PRO A 16 0.38 -2.37 -18.11
CA PRO A 16 1.50 -2.91 -18.90
C PRO A 16 2.64 -3.38 -17.99
N GLY A 17 3.30 -4.49 -18.33
CA GLY A 17 4.34 -5.10 -17.51
C GLY A 17 3.82 -6.06 -16.41
N GLY A 18 2.54 -6.04 -16.09
CA GLY A 18 1.95 -7.04 -15.19
C GLY A 18 2.70 -7.22 -13.87
N GLN A 19 3.15 -8.44 -13.56
CA GLN A 19 3.86 -8.77 -12.31
C GLN A 19 5.27 -8.15 -12.26
N ASP A 20 5.88 -7.84 -13.40
CA ASP A 20 7.19 -7.20 -13.43
C ASP A 20 7.17 -5.82 -12.78
N ARG A 21 6.05 -5.09 -12.85
CA ARG A 21 5.91 -3.83 -12.10
C ARG A 21 6.13 -4.02 -10.59
N LEU A 22 5.54 -5.04 -9.99
CA LEU A 22 5.76 -5.31 -8.56
C LEU A 22 7.22 -5.69 -8.28
N LYS A 23 7.80 -6.54 -9.13
CA LYS A 23 9.21 -6.95 -9.01
C LYS A 23 10.16 -5.75 -9.07
N GLN A 24 9.99 -4.87 -10.05
CA GLN A 24 10.82 -3.68 -10.18
C GLN A 24 10.63 -2.70 -9.03
N MET A 25 9.40 -2.54 -8.51
CA MET A 25 9.17 -1.70 -7.32
C MET A 25 9.77 -2.28 -6.05
N ILE A 26 9.82 -3.61 -5.89
CA ILE A 26 10.54 -4.25 -4.78
C ILE A 26 12.03 -3.90 -4.85
N LEU A 27 12.65 -4.02 -6.03
CA LEU A 27 14.06 -3.68 -6.23
C LEU A 27 14.31 -2.19 -5.98
N TYR A 28 13.49 -1.32 -6.55
CA TYR A 28 13.59 0.13 -6.39
C TYR A 28 13.49 0.56 -4.93
N VAL A 29 12.43 0.15 -4.24
CA VAL A 29 12.22 0.53 -2.84
C VAL A 29 13.34 -0.01 -1.94
N ALA A 30 13.79 -1.24 -2.19
CA ALA A 30 14.89 -1.83 -1.43
C ALA A 30 16.22 -1.07 -1.64
N ASP A 31 16.50 -0.63 -2.87
CA ASP A 31 17.66 0.19 -3.20
C ASP A 31 17.58 1.58 -2.54
N GLN A 32 16.47 2.28 -2.71
CA GLN A 32 16.27 3.61 -2.13
C GLN A 32 16.28 3.60 -0.59
N CYS A 33 15.87 2.50 0.03
CA CYS A 33 15.89 2.32 1.48
C CYS A 33 17.18 1.67 2.02
N ALA A 34 18.22 1.52 1.20
CA ALA A 34 19.47 0.87 1.61
C ALA A 34 20.12 1.55 2.83
N ALA A 35 20.04 2.88 2.93
CA ALA A 35 20.57 3.68 4.04
C ALA A 35 19.57 3.91 5.18
N ALA A 36 18.32 3.41 5.06
CA ALA A 36 17.34 3.58 6.14
C ALA A 36 17.75 2.77 7.37
N GLU A 37 17.70 3.36 8.56
CA GLU A 37 18.07 2.69 9.81
C GLU A 37 17.19 1.47 10.06
N ARG A 38 15.89 1.59 9.83
CA ARG A 38 14.88 0.55 9.99
C ARG A 38 14.19 0.27 8.66
N PHE A 39 14.49 -0.85 8.02
CA PHE A 39 13.87 -1.24 6.75
C PHE A 39 13.77 -2.76 6.63
N GLY A 40 12.67 -3.32 7.09
CA GLY A 40 12.35 -4.74 6.94
C GLY A 40 11.20 -5.00 5.98
N LEU A 41 10.85 -6.27 5.82
CA LEU A 41 9.79 -6.71 4.91
C LEU A 41 8.41 -6.10 5.23
N ILE A 42 8.15 -5.80 6.52
CA ILE A 42 6.90 -5.12 6.92
C ILE A 42 6.85 -3.74 6.27
N LYS A 43 7.89 -2.94 6.45
CA LYS A 43 7.95 -1.58 5.88
C LYS A 43 7.91 -1.60 4.35
N LEU A 44 8.62 -2.53 3.70
CA LEU A 44 8.56 -2.71 2.25
C LEU A 44 7.11 -2.92 1.76
N ASN A 45 6.37 -3.81 2.40
CA ASN A 45 4.96 -4.05 2.05
C ASN A 45 4.10 -2.79 2.20
N LYS A 46 4.35 -1.97 3.23
CA LYS A 46 3.56 -0.76 3.49
C LYS A 46 3.89 0.36 2.51
N ILE A 47 5.16 0.49 2.12
CA ILE A 47 5.56 1.44 1.06
C ILE A 47 4.85 1.08 -0.24
N LEU A 48 4.87 -0.19 -0.65
CA LEU A 48 4.18 -0.65 -1.87
C LEU A 48 2.66 -0.40 -1.80
N TRP A 49 2.03 -0.76 -0.67
CA TRP A 49 0.60 -0.53 -0.47
C TRP A 49 0.25 0.95 -0.52
N LYS A 50 0.96 1.78 0.24
CA LYS A 50 0.71 3.22 0.29
C LYS A 50 0.90 3.88 -1.07
N SER A 51 1.96 3.53 -1.80
CA SER A 51 2.20 4.05 -3.16
C SER A 51 1.04 3.76 -4.10
N ASP A 52 0.56 2.52 -4.11
CA ASP A 52 -0.56 2.10 -4.97
C ASP A 52 -1.88 2.78 -4.56
N PHE A 53 -2.19 2.82 -3.27
CA PHE A 53 -3.43 3.37 -2.78
C PHE A 53 -3.47 4.91 -2.89
N ASP A 54 -2.39 5.60 -2.58
CA ASP A 54 -2.30 7.06 -2.74
C ASP A 54 -2.38 7.47 -4.22
N ALA A 55 -1.70 6.76 -5.11
CA ALA A 55 -1.80 6.98 -6.55
C ALA A 55 -3.24 6.77 -7.05
N PHE A 56 -3.89 5.68 -6.62
CA PHE A 56 -5.28 5.43 -7.00
C PHE A 56 -6.24 6.48 -6.42
N ALA A 57 -6.07 6.91 -5.18
CA ALA A 57 -6.89 7.96 -4.58
C ALA A 57 -6.80 9.26 -5.37
N ALA A 58 -5.59 9.63 -5.82
CA ALA A 58 -5.31 10.88 -6.50
C ALA A 58 -5.76 10.88 -7.98
N ARG A 59 -5.52 9.80 -8.71
CA ARG A 59 -5.68 9.77 -10.17
C ARG A 59 -6.47 8.56 -10.72
N GLY A 60 -6.93 7.65 -9.85
CA GLY A 60 -7.68 6.44 -10.24
C GLY A 60 -6.84 5.33 -10.85
N ILE A 61 -5.51 5.48 -10.90
CA ILE A 61 -4.56 4.51 -11.44
C ILE A 61 -3.46 4.26 -10.41
N PRO A 62 -3.27 3.01 -9.93
CA PRO A 62 -2.20 2.67 -9.00
C PRO A 62 -0.84 2.59 -9.70
N VAL A 63 0.25 2.45 -8.94
CA VAL A 63 1.61 2.28 -9.44
C VAL A 63 1.83 0.87 -9.99
N THR A 64 1.51 -0.17 -9.20
CA THR A 64 1.74 -1.57 -9.60
C THR A 64 0.48 -2.28 -10.10
N GLY A 65 -0.69 -1.87 -9.62
CA GLY A 65 -1.99 -2.45 -9.99
C GLY A 65 -2.24 -3.85 -9.45
N ARG A 66 -1.51 -4.27 -8.42
CA ARG A 66 -1.61 -5.61 -7.83
C ARG A 66 -2.74 -5.73 -6.82
N ASP A 67 -3.18 -6.98 -6.57
CA ASP A 67 -4.13 -7.27 -5.50
C ASP A 67 -3.46 -7.11 -4.13
N TYR A 68 -4.14 -6.43 -3.22
CA TYR A 68 -3.75 -6.32 -1.82
C TYR A 68 -4.70 -7.12 -0.94
N GLN A 69 -4.17 -7.62 0.17
CA GLN A 69 -4.94 -8.33 1.18
C GLN A 69 -4.67 -7.76 2.58
N ARG A 70 -5.68 -7.85 3.43
CA ARG A 70 -5.54 -7.56 4.85
C ARG A 70 -4.77 -8.70 5.52
N LEU A 71 -3.65 -8.38 6.17
CA LEU A 71 -2.92 -9.31 7.03
C LEU A 71 -2.85 -8.76 8.45
N GLU A 72 -2.42 -9.57 9.40
CA GLU A 72 -2.31 -9.19 10.80
C GLU A 72 -1.43 -7.94 10.99
N LEU A 73 -0.27 -7.93 10.34
CA LEU A 73 0.66 -6.80 10.34
C LEU A 73 0.33 -5.73 9.29
N GLY A 74 -0.94 -5.64 8.85
CA GLY A 74 -1.44 -4.66 7.90
C GLY A 74 -1.39 -5.11 6.44
N PRO A 75 -1.78 -4.24 5.48
CA PRO A 75 -1.88 -4.56 4.06
C PRO A 75 -0.58 -5.04 3.43
N ALA A 76 -0.68 -6.01 2.52
CA ALA A 76 0.44 -6.48 1.70
C ALA A 76 -0.05 -6.97 0.33
N PRO A 77 0.80 -6.90 -0.73
CA PRO A 77 0.48 -7.49 -2.02
C PRO A 77 0.26 -8.99 -1.89
N LYS A 78 -0.85 -9.50 -2.42
CA LYS A 78 -1.16 -10.94 -2.38
C LYS A 78 -0.10 -11.80 -3.05
N GLU A 79 0.52 -11.26 -4.09
CA GLU A 79 1.56 -11.95 -4.86
C GLU A 79 2.97 -11.85 -4.21
N MET A 80 3.13 -11.07 -3.13
CA MET A 80 4.43 -10.89 -2.48
C MET A 80 5.11 -12.22 -2.10
N PRO A 81 4.48 -13.18 -1.40
CA PRO A 81 5.19 -14.38 -0.96
C PRO A 81 5.74 -15.25 -2.10
N PRO A 82 4.98 -15.58 -3.17
CA PRO A 82 5.53 -16.36 -4.28
C PRO A 82 6.56 -15.57 -5.09
N LEU A 83 6.34 -14.29 -5.38
CA LEU A 83 7.26 -13.46 -6.14
C LEU A 83 8.59 -13.27 -5.37
N TYR A 84 8.53 -12.99 -4.10
CA TYR A 84 9.71 -12.78 -3.26
C TYR A 84 10.59 -14.05 -3.19
N ARG A 85 9.96 -15.24 -3.04
CA ARG A 85 10.69 -16.52 -3.10
C ARG A 85 11.34 -16.76 -4.46
N ASP A 86 10.68 -16.36 -5.54
CA ASP A 86 11.22 -16.47 -6.88
C ASP A 86 12.41 -15.53 -7.08
N MET A 87 12.32 -14.29 -6.64
CA MET A 87 13.43 -13.33 -6.66
C MET A 87 14.65 -13.81 -5.88
N LEU A 88 14.44 -14.45 -4.71
CA LEU A 88 15.52 -15.05 -3.93
C LEU A 88 16.18 -16.21 -4.68
N ARG A 89 15.39 -17.16 -5.24
CA ARG A 89 15.93 -18.31 -5.99
C ARG A 89 16.73 -17.89 -7.22
N ASN A 90 16.30 -16.83 -7.89
CA ASN A 90 16.96 -16.33 -9.10
C ASN A 90 18.08 -15.34 -8.81
N GLY A 91 18.45 -15.12 -7.54
CA GLY A 91 19.55 -14.23 -7.17
C GLY A 91 19.31 -12.76 -7.48
N LEU A 92 18.05 -12.33 -7.55
CA LEU A 92 17.71 -10.92 -7.79
C LEU A 92 17.79 -10.09 -6.51
N ILE A 93 17.54 -10.75 -5.37
CA ILE A 93 17.62 -10.17 -4.02
C ILE A 93 18.29 -11.18 -3.08
N ARG A 94 18.80 -10.68 -1.97
CA ARG A 94 19.12 -11.48 -0.78
C ARG A 94 18.45 -10.90 0.46
N VAL A 95 18.34 -11.68 1.50
CA VAL A 95 17.87 -11.22 2.81
C VAL A 95 19.07 -11.10 3.75
N GLU A 96 19.18 -9.95 4.37
CA GLU A 96 20.12 -9.72 5.47
C GLU A 96 19.35 -9.61 6.77
N THR A 97 19.84 -10.31 7.78
CA THR A 97 19.26 -10.23 9.12
C THR A 97 20.02 -9.20 9.93
N VAL A 98 19.33 -8.19 10.41
CA VAL A 98 19.87 -7.15 11.29
C VAL A 98 19.26 -7.33 12.67
N ASP A 99 20.10 -7.56 13.66
CA ASP A 99 19.71 -7.68 15.06
C ASP A 99 19.95 -6.33 15.77
N PHE A 100 18.87 -5.80 16.34
CA PHE A 100 18.90 -4.53 17.09
C PHE A 100 18.93 -4.72 18.61
N GLY A 101 19.03 -5.97 19.09
CA GLY A 101 18.88 -6.31 20.50
C GLY A 101 17.41 -6.39 20.95
N ASP A 102 17.19 -6.80 22.20
CA ASP A 102 15.87 -6.93 22.82
C ASP A 102 14.86 -7.75 21.98
N ASP A 103 15.34 -8.83 21.35
CA ASP A 103 14.58 -9.70 20.46
C ASP A 103 14.03 -9.01 19.19
N ILE A 104 14.53 -7.81 18.85
CA ILE A 104 14.15 -7.07 17.66
C ILE A 104 15.05 -7.47 16.50
N VAL A 105 14.51 -8.34 15.63
CA VAL A 105 15.21 -8.83 14.43
C VAL A 105 14.49 -8.36 13.18
N GLU A 106 15.23 -7.74 12.28
CA GLU A 106 14.74 -7.24 11.00
C GLU A 106 15.31 -8.05 9.83
N LYS A 107 14.43 -8.45 8.92
CA LYS A 107 14.80 -9.09 7.64
C LYS A 107 14.82 -8.05 6.54
N ARG A 108 16.00 -7.56 6.19
CA ARG A 108 16.22 -6.53 5.20
C ARG A 108 16.37 -7.13 3.80
N THR A 109 15.63 -6.59 2.84
CA THR A 109 15.76 -6.94 1.43
C THR A 109 16.91 -6.16 0.82
N ILE A 110 17.89 -6.87 0.24
CA ILE A 110 19.04 -6.27 -0.46
C ILE A 110 18.94 -6.62 -1.94
N PRO A 111 18.81 -5.65 -2.86
CA PRO A 111 18.82 -5.92 -4.28
C PRO A 111 20.23 -6.35 -4.74
N LEU A 112 20.29 -7.33 -5.66
CA LEU A 112 21.54 -7.83 -6.24
C LEU A 112 21.65 -7.50 -7.72
N VAL A 113 20.59 -6.94 -8.30
CA VAL A 113 20.50 -6.52 -9.69
C VAL A 113 19.93 -5.10 -9.75
N PRO A 114 20.25 -4.31 -10.78
CA PRO A 114 19.63 -3.00 -10.96
C PRO A 114 18.12 -3.15 -11.21
N PHE A 115 17.37 -2.13 -10.83
CA PHE A 115 15.95 -2.00 -11.16
C PHE A 115 15.77 -1.36 -12.54
N ASP A 116 14.63 -1.65 -13.18
CA ASP A 116 14.20 -1.05 -14.43
C ASP A 116 12.92 -0.25 -14.24
N LEU A 117 12.98 1.06 -14.46
CA LEU A 117 11.85 1.97 -14.34
C LEU A 117 11.13 2.26 -15.67
N SER A 118 11.51 1.61 -16.77
CA SER A 118 10.92 1.84 -18.11
C SER A 118 9.40 1.62 -18.17
N LEU A 119 8.85 0.83 -17.24
CA LEU A 119 7.41 0.59 -17.09
C LEU A 119 6.67 1.69 -16.32
N PHE A 120 7.36 2.67 -15.75
CA PHE A 120 6.79 3.65 -14.82
C PHE A 120 6.92 5.06 -15.37
N SER A 121 5.92 5.88 -15.08
CA SER A 121 5.99 7.32 -15.31
C SER A 121 6.70 8.01 -14.13
N GLU A 122 7.12 9.25 -14.34
CA GLU A 122 7.65 10.09 -13.25
C GLU A 122 6.63 10.26 -12.11
N ASP A 123 5.34 10.31 -12.46
CA ASP A 123 4.26 10.36 -11.46
C ASP A 123 4.20 9.08 -10.62
N ASP A 124 4.38 7.91 -11.21
CA ASP A 124 4.44 6.65 -10.47
C ASP A 124 5.55 6.72 -9.42
N ILE A 125 6.74 7.14 -9.83
CA ILE A 125 7.90 7.22 -8.94
C ILE A 125 7.69 8.26 -7.83
N ARG A 126 7.08 9.41 -8.11
CA ARG A 126 6.74 10.41 -7.08
C ARG A 126 5.86 9.84 -5.97
N PHE A 127 4.90 8.97 -6.28
CA PHE A 127 4.08 8.31 -5.25
C PHE A 127 4.89 7.32 -4.42
N VAL A 128 5.83 6.60 -5.04
CA VAL A 128 6.72 5.67 -4.31
C VAL A 128 7.66 6.43 -3.40
N ASP A 129 8.31 7.49 -3.90
CA ASP A 129 9.23 8.32 -3.12
C ASP A 129 8.52 9.03 -1.96
N ALA A 130 7.29 9.50 -2.18
CA ALA A 130 6.47 10.07 -1.11
C ALA A 130 6.15 9.02 -0.03
N ALA A 131 5.86 7.78 -0.39
CA ALA A 131 5.62 6.70 0.56
C ALA A 131 6.90 6.29 1.30
N ILE A 132 8.06 6.26 0.62
CA ILE A 132 9.37 6.04 1.25
C ILE A 132 9.63 7.14 2.28
N ALA A 133 9.51 8.40 1.88
CA ALA A 133 9.74 9.55 2.75
C ALA A 133 8.80 9.53 3.97
N TYR A 134 7.53 9.18 3.77
CA TYR A 134 6.53 9.09 4.83
C TYR A 134 6.91 8.06 5.91
N TYR A 135 7.39 6.89 5.51
CA TYR A 135 7.76 5.81 6.42
C TYR A 135 9.23 5.82 6.84
N TRP A 136 10.03 6.78 6.38
CA TRP A 136 11.49 6.77 6.51
C TRP A 136 11.98 6.52 7.93
N THR A 137 11.47 7.28 8.90
CA THR A 137 11.89 7.22 10.31
C THR A 137 11.12 6.21 11.14
N MET A 138 10.02 5.66 10.64
CA MET A 138 9.16 4.74 11.39
C MET A 138 9.82 3.37 11.52
N THR A 139 9.60 2.71 12.66
CA THR A 139 9.89 1.29 12.86
C THR A 139 8.88 0.41 12.08
N GLY A 140 9.15 -0.90 12.01
CA GLY A 140 8.19 -1.85 11.43
C GLY A 140 6.84 -1.87 12.15
N THR A 141 6.85 -1.76 13.48
CA THR A 141 5.64 -1.70 14.30
C THR A 141 4.84 -0.43 14.04
N GLU A 142 5.48 0.74 14.12
CA GLU A 142 4.82 2.03 13.83
C GLU A 142 4.23 2.06 12.41
N THR A 143 4.96 1.53 11.44
CA THR A 143 4.51 1.43 10.05
C THR A 143 3.32 0.46 9.90
N SER A 144 3.30 -0.62 10.67
CA SER A 144 2.18 -1.56 10.74
C SER A 144 0.95 -0.86 11.31
N ASP A 145 1.08 -0.21 12.46
CA ASP A 145 -0.01 0.47 13.17
C ASP A 145 -0.61 1.61 12.34
N ASP A 146 0.22 2.42 11.68
CA ASP A 146 -0.22 3.47 10.75
C ASP A 146 -1.07 2.91 9.61
N SER A 147 -0.76 1.70 9.13
CA SER A 147 -1.49 1.04 8.05
C SER A 147 -2.84 0.44 8.48
N HIS A 148 -3.16 0.41 9.77
CA HIS A 148 -4.40 -0.12 10.34
C HIS A 148 -5.56 0.89 10.30
N GLY A 149 -5.70 1.61 9.17
CA GLY A 149 -6.80 2.51 8.92
C GLY A 149 -8.15 1.80 8.69
N ILE A 150 -9.15 2.53 8.21
CA ILE A 150 -10.51 2.03 8.01
C ILE A 150 -10.57 0.78 7.13
N ALA A 151 -9.76 0.73 6.08
CA ALA A 151 -9.67 -0.42 5.18
C ALA A 151 -9.27 -1.70 5.93
N TRP A 152 -8.31 -1.62 6.83
CA TRP A 152 -7.86 -2.76 7.62
C TRP A 152 -8.88 -3.14 8.72
N LYS A 153 -9.47 -2.15 9.40
CA LYS A 153 -10.44 -2.36 10.50
C LYS A 153 -11.73 -3.02 10.06
N THR A 154 -12.12 -2.84 8.79
CA THR A 154 -13.42 -3.32 8.26
C THR A 154 -13.31 -4.65 7.50
N HIS A 155 -12.12 -5.24 7.39
CA HIS A 155 -11.86 -6.49 6.67
C HIS A 155 -11.27 -7.55 7.60
N ASN A 156 -11.51 -8.83 7.29
CA ASN A 156 -10.92 -9.96 8.01
C ASN A 156 -9.53 -10.31 7.44
N ASN A 157 -8.77 -11.10 8.20
CA ASN A 157 -7.46 -11.57 7.75
C ASN A 157 -7.58 -12.40 6.47
N GLY A 158 -6.82 -12.04 5.45
CA GLY A 158 -6.86 -12.65 4.12
C GLY A 158 -7.86 -12.03 3.15
N ASP A 159 -8.77 -11.17 3.61
CA ASP A 159 -9.72 -10.51 2.73
C ASP A 159 -9.00 -9.59 1.72
N PRO A 160 -9.48 -9.54 0.47
CA PRO A 160 -8.97 -8.59 -0.52
C PRO A 160 -9.32 -7.15 -0.12
N LEU A 161 -8.40 -6.24 -0.37
CA LEU A 161 -8.58 -4.81 -0.15
C LEU A 161 -8.81 -4.09 -1.49
N PRO A 162 -10.05 -3.72 -1.82
CA PRO A 162 -10.34 -2.94 -3.02
C PRO A 162 -9.68 -1.57 -3.01
N TYR A 163 -9.26 -1.11 -4.18
CA TYR A 163 -8.61 0.20 -4.34
C TYR A 163 -9.51 1.38 -3.95
N GLU A 164 -10.82 1.23 -4.05
CA GLU A 164 -11.79 2.25 -3.64
C GLU A 164 -11.67 2.62 -2.16
N LEU A 165 -11.15 1.72 -1.32
CA LEU A 165 -10.88 1.99 0.10
C LEU A 165 -9.83 3.08 0.31
N ALA A 166 -8.98 3.35 -0.68
CA ALA A 166 -8.02 4.46 -0.65
C ALA A 166 -8.66 5.85 -0.48
N ARG A 167 -9.95 5.96 -0.80
CA ARG A 167 -10.74 7.21 -0.68
C ARG A 167 -11.46 7.35 0.66
N LEU A 168 -11.36 6.34 1.51
CA LEU A 168 -11.93 6.36 2.86
C LEU A 168 -10.88 6.86 3.86
N SER A 169 -11.32 7.65 4.82
CA SER A 169 -10.47 8.20 5.86
C SER A 169 -11.12 8.03 7.22
N ASP A 170 -10.32 7.65 8.22
CA ASP A 170 -10.73 7.63 9.65
C ASP A 170 -10.68 9.04 10.25
N ARG A 171 -10.09 10.01 9.55
CA ARG A 171 -10.02 11.38 10.04
C ARG A 171 -11.40 12.02 10.02
N PRO A 172 -11.77 12.73 11.08
CA PRO A 172 -13.01 13.49 11.07
C PRO A 172 -13.05 14.45 9.88
N LEU A 173 -14.20 14.54 9.24
CA LEU A 173 -14.37 15.53 8.16
C LEU A 173 -14.12 16.94 8.70
N PRO A 174 -13.50 17.84 7.93
CA PRO A 174 -13.41 19.25 8.27
C PRO A 174 -14.79 19.81 8.60
N SER A 175 -14.87 20.72 9.56
CA SER A 175 -16.15 21.30 10.05
C SER A 175 -17.01 21.88 8.93
N GLU A 176 -16.40 22.49 7.93
CA GLU A 176 -17.08 23.00 6.75
C GLU A 176 -17.72 21.88 5.91
N ALA A 177 -17.03 20.76 5.72
CA ALA A 177 -17.58 19.61 5.02
C ALA A 177 -18.73 18.96 5.79
N GLN A 178 -18.61 18.87 7.13
CA GLN A 178 -19.69 18.40 8.01
C GLN A 178 -20.94 19.28 7.89
N SER A 179 -20.75 20.59 7.92
CA SER A 179 -21.85 21.59 7.78
C SER A 179 -22.54 21.45 6.42
N ARG A 180 -21.77 21.32 5.34
CA ARG A 180 -22.32 21.12 3.98
C ARG A 180 -23.13 19.82 3.87
N ILE A 181 -22.64 18.73 4.44
CA ILE A 181 -23.35 17.44 4.45
C ILE A 181 -24.63 17.55 5.26
N ALA A 182 -24.59 18.15 6.45
CA ALA A 182 -25.75 18.37 7.29
C ALA A 182 -26.83 19.24 6.62
N SER A 183 -26.44 20.29 5.89
CA SER A 183 -27.38 21.10 5.09
C SER A 183 -28.04 20.29 3.99
N ARG A 184 -27.27 19.53 3.21
CA ARG A 184 -27.81 18.67 2.15
C ARG A 184 -28.71 17.56 2.68
N ALA A 185 -28.38 16.98 3.84
CA ALA A 185 -29.21 15.96 4.47
C ALA A 185 -30.57 16.55 4.87
N ARG A 186 -30.60 17.75 5.44
CA ARG A 186 -31.84 18.47 5.78
C ARG A 186 -32.68 18.79 4.54
N GLU A 187 -32.05 19.33 3.47
CA GLU A 187 -32.73 19.63 2.21
C GLU A 187 -33.39 18.39 1.57
N ARG A 188 -32.79 17.21 1.76
CA ARG A 188 -33.29 15.94 1.24
C ARG A 188 -34.17 15.16 2.21
N GLY A 189 -34.47 15.71 3.37
CA GLY A 189 -35.30 15.07 4.40
C GLY A 189 -34.68 13.81 5.01
N TRP A 190 -33.34 13.67 4.95
CA TRP A 190 -32.66 12.54 5.60
C TRP A 190 -32.66 12.76 7.12
N LYS A 191 -33.28 11.83 7.86
CA LYS A 191 -33.23 11.87 9.32
C LYS A 191 -31.90 11.29 9.80
N SER A 192 -31.22 11.96 10.72
CA SER A 192 -30.18 11.36 11.54
C SER A 192 -30.81 10.30 12.43
N GLN A 193 -30.34 9.06 12.33
CA GLN A 193 -30.65 8.01 13.31
C GLN A 193 -29.82 8.23 14.56
#